data_1782f2fbc80a97acd78caf46a6dd3420
#
_entry.id   1782f2fbc80a97acd78caf46a6dd3420
#
_cell.length_a   1.000
_cell.length_b   1.000
_cell.length_c   1.000
_cell.angle_alpha   90.00
_cell.angle_beta   90.00
_cell.angle_gamma   90.00
#
_symmetry.space_group_name_H-M   'P 1'
#
loop_
_entity.id
_entity.type
_entity.pdbx_description
1 polymer ?
#
loop_
_entity_poly.entity_id
_entity_poly.type
_entity_poly.pdbx_seq_one_letter_code
_entity_poly.pdbx_strand_id
1 'polypeptide(L)'
;ASVTAMLAAIESGDPTAIAGEIGRTLQPPQLSNTDGHEMRFVTIRWRVPARSAVGVGVALAGVGLESADVRNRWHLMRDGAGPGRTVVATVVLEGDVLTGEVNSRERAAVLSELVGRALPGAELLGRDERTMDEVRSEVAVSGASVSPASSLAPAPDSPEPREAMGEYIRAFEAQWLDDHIPALHG
;
A
#
# COMPACT_ATOMS: atom_id res chain seq x y z
N ALA A 1 24.15 0.35 0.09
CA ALA A 1 25.58 0.04 0.09
C ALA A 1 26.38 1.36 0.12
N SER A 2 27.44 1.38 0.94
CA SER A 2 28.35 2.54 0.98
C SER A 2 29.25 2.55 -0.24
N VAL A 3 29.43 3.70 -0.89
CA VAL A 3 30.42 3.88 -1.98
C VAL A 3 31.80 3.38 -1.55
N THR A 4 32.15 3.58 -0.28
CA THR A 4 33.41 3.09 0.30
C THR A 4 33.55 1.57 0.26
N ALA A 5 32.47 0.81 0.51
CA ALA A 5 32.51 -0.66 0.46
C ALA A 5 32.69 -1.17 -0.97
N MET A 6 32.08 -0.53 -1.95
CA MET A 6 32.23 -0.86 -3.36
C MET A 6 33.67 -0.57 -3.83
N LEU A 7 34.22 0.57 -3.47
CA LEU A 7 35.63 0.92 -3.79
C LEU A 7 36.61 -0.09 -3.19
N ALA A 8 36.44 -0.46 -1.92
CA ALA A 8 37.29 -1.47 -1.27
C ALA A 8 37.19 -2.84 -1.95
N ALA A 9 36.00 -3.26 -2.40
CA ALA A 9 35.84 -4.49 -3.15
C ALA A 9 36.55 -4.45 -4.51
N ILE A 10 36.50 -3.32 -5.22
CA ILE A 10 37.21 -3.13 -6.49
C ILE A 10 38.73 -3.13 -6.26
N GLU A 11 39.21 -2.42 -5.24
CA GLU A 11 40.63 -2.36 -4.89
C GLU A 11 41.22 -3.73 -4.50
N SER A 12 40.41 -4.59 -3.87
CA SER A 12 40.85 -5.95 -3.51
C SER A 12 41.07 -6.84 -4.72
N GLY A 13 40.48 -6.52 -5.88
CA GLY A 13 40.53 -7.34 -7.09
C GLY A 13 39.85 -8.71 -6.95
N ASP A 14 39.13 -8.95 -5.87
CA ASP A 14 38.40 -10.21 -5.61
C ASP A 14 37.03 -10.19 -6.31
N PRO A 15 36.81 -11.02 -7.35
CA PRO A 15 35.53 -11.08 -8.05
C PRO A 15 34.36 -11.44 -7.15
N THR A 16 34.58 -12.22 -6.10
CA THR A 16 33.54 -12.64 -5.15
C THR A 16 33.11 -11.47 -4.26
N ALA A 17 34.07 -10.66 -3.81
CA ALA A 17 33.78 -9.46 -3.05
C ALA A 17 33.00 -8.43 -3.89
N ILE A 18 33.40 -8.24 -5.16
CA ILE A 18 32.73 -7.35 -6.10
C ILE A 18 31.29 -7.84 -6.38
N ALA A 19 31.12 -9.12 -6.69
CA ALA A 19 29.79 -9.70 -6.92
C ALA A 19 28.89 -9.61 -5.69
N GLY A 20 29.44 -9.81 -4.50
CA GLY A 20 28.72 -9.67 -3.24
C GLY A 20 28.26 -8.24 -2.97
N GLU A 21 29.09 -7.23 -3.30
CA GLU A 21 28.72 -5.83 -3.14
C GLU A 21 27.69 -5.37 -4.17
N ILE A 22 27.84 -5.82 -5.43
CA ILE A 22 26.84 -5.63 -6.47
C ILE A 22 25.50 -6.24 -6.04
N GLY A 23 25.51 -7.49 -5.54
CA GLY A 23 24.32 -8.16 -5.05
C GLY A 23 23.63 -7.39 -3.93
N ARG A 24 24.37 -6.84 -2.97
CA ARG A 24 23.84 -5.99 -1.88
C ARG A 24 23.28 -4.66 -2.42
N THR A 25 23.91 -4.06 -3.42
CA THR A 25 23.45 -2.82 -4.05
C THR A 25 22.19 -3.03 -4.88
N LEU A 26 22.07 -4.20 -5.50
CA LEU A 26 20.91 -4.58 -6.31
C LEU A 26 19.77 -5.17 -5.47
N GLN A 27 19.97 -5.41 -4.16
CA GLN A 27 18.86 -5.80 -3.30
C GLN A 27 17.79 -4.70 -3.30
N PRO A 28 16.54 -5.02 -3.64
CA PRO A 28 15.48 -4.04 -3.59
C PRO A 28 15.36 -3.50 -2.16
N PRO A 29 15.13 -2.19 -1.99
CA PRO A 29 14.97 -1.60 -0.67
C PRO A 29 13.82 -2.29 0.07
N GLN A 30 14.03 -2.59 1.34
CA GLN A 30 12.94 -3.06 2.20
C GLN A 30 11.92 -1.92 2.32
N LEU A 31 10.74 -2.15 1.81
CA LEU A 31 9.66 -1.18 1.88
C LEU A 31 8.97 -1.29 3.24
N SER A 32 8.80 -0.14 3.87
CA SER A 32 8.00 0.00 5.09
C SER A 32 6.74 0.81 4.79
N ASN A 33 5.66 0.52 5.52
CA ASN A 33 4.47 1.34 5.45
C ASN A 33 4.64 2.65 6.25
N THR A 34 3.62 3.48 6.27
CA THR A 34 3.62 4.77 6.98
C THR A 34 3.81 4.66 8.51
N ASP A 35 3.66 3.47 9.07
CA ASP A 35 3.89 3.20 10.49
C ASP A 35 5.30 2.65 10.76
N GLY A 36 6.13 2.49 9.73
CA GLY A 36 7.47 1.90 9.80
C GLY A 36 7.49 0.37 9.83
N HIS A 37 6.34 -0.30 9.68
CA HIS A 37 6.27 -1.76 9.63
C HIS A 37 6.69 -2.28 8.27
N GLU A 38 7.27 -3.49 8.24
CA GLU A 38 7.58 -4.20 7.01
C GLU A 38 6.33 -4.34 6.13
N MET A 39 6.46 -4.00 4.86
CA MET A 39 5.35 -4.04 3.92
C MET A 39 5.02 -5.47 3.50
N ARG A 40 3.78 -5.91 3.76
CA ARG A 40 3.23 -7.22 3.40
C ARG A 40 1.77 -7.06 3.03
N PHE A 41 1.33 -7.75 2.00
CA PHE A 41 -0.08 -7.80 1.64
C PHE A 41 -0.76 -8.88 2.46
N VAL A 42 -1.66 -8.47 3.35
CA VAL A 42 -2.40 -9.41 4.20
C VAL A 42 -3.88 -9.29 3.89
N THR A 43 -4.48 -10.39 3.50
CA THR A 43 -5.92 -10.55 3.28
C THR A 43 -6.49 -11.47 4.34
N ILE A 44 -7.53 -11.01 5.04
CA ILE A 44 -8.20 -11.77 6.08
C ILE A 44 -9.67 -11.91 5.71
N ARG A 45 -10.22 -13.09 5.86
CA ARG A 45 -11.63 -13.37 5.53
C ARG A 45 -12.35 -13.91 6.75
N TRP A 46 -13.53 -13.34 6.99
CA TRP A 46 -14.44 -13.80 8.06
C TRP A 46 -15.80 -14.10 7.48
N ARG A 47 -16.43 -15.15 7.98
CA ARG A 47 -17.88 -15.32 7.82
C ARG A 47 -18.57 -14.53 8.90
N VAL A 48 -19.45 -13.62 8.49
CA VAL A 48 -20.21 -12.81 9.44
C VAL A 48 -21.57 -13.47 9.71
N PRO A 49 -22.10 -13.35 10.95
CA PRO A 49 -23.45 -13.81 11.25
C PRO A 49 -24.46 -13.16 10.32
N ALA A 50 -25.57 -13.86 10.03
CA ALA A 50 -26.62 -13.37 9.14
C ALA A 50 -27.13 -11.99 9.65
N ARG A 51 -26.62 -10.93 9.05
CA ARG A 51 -27.00 -9.53 9.28
C ARG A 51 -27.21 -8.85 7.94
N SER A 52 -28.04 -7.83 7.91
CA SER A 52 -28.09 -6.98 6.72
C SER A 52 -26.77 -6.23 6.55
N ALA A 53 -26.40 -5.90 5.30
CA ALA A 53 -25.22 -5.08 5.02
C ALA A 53 -25.22 -3.75 5.81
N VAL A 54 -26.38 -3.16 6.01
CA VAL A 54 -26.57 -1.97 6.85
C VAL A 54 -26.17 -2.26 8.30
N GLY A 55 -26.60 -3.39 8.85
CA GLY A 55 -26.25 -3.78 10.24
C GLY A 55 -24.76 -4.03 10.41
N VAL A 56 -24.09 -4.62 9.42
CA VAL A 56 -22.61 -4.75 9.39
C VAL A 56 -21.96 -3.38 9.34
N GLY A 57 -22.42 -2.49 8.45
CA GLY A 57 -21.89 -1.13 8.34
C GLY A 57 -21.98 -0.32 9.62
N VAL A 58 -23.13 -0.38 10.32
CA VAL A 58 -23.31 0.29 11.61
C VAL A 58 -22.34 -0.26 12.65
N ALA A 59 -22.14 -1.57 12.70
CA ALA A 59 -21.22 -2.21 13.64
C ALA A 59 -19.77 -1.80 13.38
N LEU A 60 -19.34 -1.79 12.11
CA LEU A 60 -17.99 -1.38 11.70
C LEU A 60 -17.75 0.12 11.98
N ALA A 61 -18.76 0.97 11.74
CA ALA A 61 -18.67 2.41 12.08
C ALA A 61 -18.49 2.62 13.58
N GLY A 62 -19.13 1.80 14.42
CA GLY A 62 -19.00 1.84 15.89
C GLY A 62 -17.57 1.57 16.39
N VAL A 63 -16.70 1.00 15.58
CA VAL A 63 -15.27 0.74 15.90
C VAL A 63 -14.33 1.62 15.07
N GLY A 64 -14.83 2.63 14.36
CA GLY A 64 -14.05 3.64 13.68
C GLY A 64 -13.75 3.36 12.20
N LEU A 65 -14.42 2.39 11.56
CA LEU A 65 -14.35 2.25 10.11
C LEU A 65 -15.37 3.20 9.46
N GLU A 66 -14.94 3.88 8.41
CA GLU A 66 -15.75 4.84 7.65
C GLU A 66 -16.26 4.22 6.36
N SER A 67 -17.52 4.48 6.01
CA SER A 67 -18.09 4.02 4.74
C SER A 67 -17.37 4.69 3.58
N ALA A 68 -16.93 3.90 2.61
CA ALA A 68 -16.41 4.41 1.34
C ALA A 68 -17.58 4.77 0.40
N ASP A 69 -17.28 5.54 -0.66
CA ASP A 69 -18.25 5.88 -1.71
C ASP A 69 -18.76 4.65 -2.49
N VAL A 70 -18.07 3.53 -2.36
CA VAL A 70 -18.43 2.24 -2.97
C VAL A 70 -19.26 1.41 -1.99
N ARG A 71 -20.36 0.85 -2.47
CA ARG A 71 -21.29 0.04 -1.70
C ARG A 71 -20.57 -1.14 -0.99
N ASN A 72 -20.93 -1.37 0.29
CA ASN A 72 -20.40 -2.45 1.12
C ASN A 72 -18.86 -2.44 1.29
N ARG A 73 -18.26 -1.25 1.22
CA ARG A 73 -16.84 -1.03 1.45
C ARG A 73 -16.63 -0.02 2.55
N TRP A 74 -15.68 -0.28 3.43
CA TRP A 74 -15.29 0.58 4.55
C TRP A 74 -13.78 0.72 4.60
N HIS A 75 -13.32 1.85 5.11
CA HIS A 75 -11.92 2.14 5.32
C HIS A 75 -11.64 2.44 6.79
N LEU A 76 -10.57 1.89 7.32
CA LEU A 76 -9.99 2.38 8.55
C LEU A 76 -9.01 3.49 8.18
N MET A 77 -9.29 4.69 8.66
CA MET A 77 -8.48 5.87 8.40
C MET A 77 -7.62 6.18 9.62
N ARG A 78 -6.40 6.68 9.37
CA ARG A 78 -5.50 7.20 10.40
C ARG A 78 -4.97 8.56 9.96
N ASP A 79 -4.76 9.46 10.90
CA ASP A 79 -4.07 10.72 10.64
C ASP A 79 -2.62 10.42 10.28
N GLY A 80 -2.17 10.96 9.14
CA GLY A 80 -0.80 10.79 8.66
C GLY A 80 0.15 11.79 9.31
N ALA A 81 1.46 11.61 9.11
CA ALA A 81 2.48 12.59 9.50
C ALA A 81 2.43 13.88 8.68
N GLY A 82 1.66 13.91 7.58
CA GLY A 82 1.41 15.06 6.69
C GLY A 82 -0.04 15.53 6.72
N PRO A 83 -0.39 16.55 5.94
CA PRO A 83 -1.75 17.05 5.82
C PRO A 83 -2.61 16.01 5.09
N GLY A 84 -3.30 15.17 5.82
CA GLY A 84 -4.22 14.21 5.27
C GLY A 84 -4.36 12.92 6.07
N ARG A 85 -5.44 12.21 5.81
CA ARG A 85 -5.74 10.92 6.42
C ARG A 85 -5.34 9.80 5.47
N THR A 86 -4.74 8.75 6.01
CA THR A 86 -4.26 7.59 5.24
C THR A 86 -5.17 6.41 5.48
N VAL A 87 -5.55 5.70 4.42
CA VAL A 87 -6.22 4.42 4.51
C VAL A 87 -5.23 3.37 5.03
N VAL A 88 -5.50 2.81 6.20
CA VAL A 88 -4.66 1.77 6.81
C VAL A 88 -5.24 0.38 6.68
N ALA A 89 -6.54 0.26 6.44
CA ALA A 89 -7.21 -0.99 6.10
C ALA A 89 -8.41 -0.72 5.19
N THR A 90 -8.71 -1.67 4.31
CA THR A 90 -9.95 -1.73 3.51
C THR A 90 -10.72 -2.96 3.89
N VAL A 91 -12.03 -2.84 4.05
CA VAL A 91 -12.93 -3.94 4.37
C VAL A 91 -14.07 -3.96 3.37
N VAL A 92 -14.38 -5.13 2.82
CA VAL A 92 -15.44 -5.34 1.82
C VAL A 92 -16.34 -6.48 2.27
N LEU A 93 -17.65 -6.30 2.16
CA LEU A 93 -18.65 -7.34 2.43
C LEU A 93 -19.25 -7.86 1.13
N GLU A 94 -19.07 -9.15 0.87
CA GLU A 94 -19.67 -9.86 -0.25
C GLU A 94 -20.48 -11.05 0.27
N GLY A 95 -21.79 -10.94 0.16
CA GLY A 95 -22.71 -11.92 0.76
C GLY A 95 -22.56 -11.96 2.29
N ASP A 96 -22.11 -13.09 2.82
CA ASP A 96 -21.81 -13.31 4.23
C ASP A 96 -20.31 -13.30 4.56
N VAL A 97 -19.46 -13.02 3.55
CA VAL A 97 -18.00 -12.97 3.72
C VAL A 97 -17.53 -11.53 3.80
N LEU A 98 -16.87 -11.21 4.91
CA LEU A 98 -16.17 -9.97 5.13
C LEU A 98 -14.69 -10.17 4.82
N THR A 99 -14.16 -9.43 3.87
CA THR A 99 -12.73 -9.48 3.48
C THR A 99 -12.05 -8.20 3.92
N GLY A 100 -10.97 -8.32 4.68
CA GLY A 100 -10.13 -7.22 5.12
C GLY A 100 -8.76 -7.27 4.46
N GLU A 101 -8.29 -6.13 3.96
CA GLU A 101 -7.00 -5.97 3.30
C GLU A 101 -6.17 -4.91 4.02
N VAL A 102 -4.94 -5.26 4.33
CA VAL A 102 -3.96 -4.37 4.98
C VAL A 102 -2.55 -4.63 4.44
N ASN A 103 -1.62 -3.73 4.74
CA ASN A 103 -0.26 -3.80 4.21
C ASN A 103 0.82 -4.08 5.27
N SER A 104 0.44 -4.64 6.43
CA SER A 104 1.38 -5.21 7.41
C SER A 104 0.69 -6.18 8.37
N ARG A 105 1.49 -6.99 9.06
CA ARG A 105 1.01 -7.92 10.08
C ARG A 105 0.38 -7.23 11.28
N GLU A 106 0.96 -6.11 11.68
CA GLU A 106 0.51 -5.31 12.81
C GLU A 106 -0.86 -4.69 12.51
N ARG A 107 -1.04 -4.14 11.32
CA ARG A 107 -2.34 -3.65 10.87
C ARG A 107 -3.38 -4.77 10.77
N ALA A 108 -2.96 -5.97 10.37
CA ALA A 108 -3.83 -7.14 10.34
C ALA A 108 -4.31 -7.55 11.74
N ALA A 109 -3.44 -7.48 12.75
CA ALA A 109 -3.80 -7.75 14.14
C ALA A 109 -4.82 -6.72 14.65
N VAL A 110 -4.56 -5.43 14.43
CA VAL A 110 -5.49 -4.34 14.79
C VAL A 110 -6.85 -4.51 14.10
N LEU A 111 -6.85 -4.77 12.79
CA LEU A 111 -8.11 -4.98 12.06
C LEU A 111 -8.89 -6.17 12.60
N SER A 112 -8.21 -7.29 12.89
CA SER A 112 -8.86 -8.49 13.43
C SER A 112 -9.51 -8.21 14.79
N GLU A 113 -8.86 -7.44 15.65
CA GLU A 113 -9.42 -7.03 16.94
C GLU A 113 -10.66 -6.14 16.76
N LEU A 114 -10.60 -5.16 15.84
CA LEU A 114 -11.72 -4.28 15.55
C LEU A 114 -12.92 -5.04 15.02
N VAL A 115 -12.70 -5.96 14.06
CA VAL A 115 -13.77 -6.83 13.51
C VAL A 115 -14.36 -7.72 14.59
N GLY A 116 -13.55 -8.34 15.45
CA GLY A 116 -14.01 -9.17 16.56
C GLY A 116 -14.88 -8.40 17.56
N ARG A 117 -14.57 -7.13 17.83
CA ARG A 117 -15.39 -6.26 18.68
C ARG A 117 -16.68 -5.81 18.01
N ALA A 118 -16.62 -5.45 16.72
CA ALA A 118 -17.76 -4.97 15.96
C ALA A 118 -18.79 -6.07 15.68
N LEU A 119 -18.29 -7.27 15.37
CA LEU A 119 -19.07 -8.40 14.88
C LEU A 119 -18.80 -9.64 15.76
N PRO A 120 -19.30 -9.68 17.00
CA PRO A 120 -19.19 -10.84 17.85
C PRO A 120 -19.83 -12.04 17.16
N GLY A 121 -19.09 -13.13 17.04
CA GLY A 121 -19.50 -14.34 16.29
C GLY A 121 -19.07 -14.36 14.83
N ALA A 122 -18.30 -13.38 14.35
CA ALA A 122 -17.60 -13.51 13.09
C ALA A 122 -16.57 -14.65 13.17
N GLU A 123 -16.67 -15.60 12.23
CA GLU A 123 -15.79 -16.77 12.16
C GLU A 123 -14.63 -16.50 11.19
N LEU A 124 -13.40 -16.67 11.63
CA LEU A 124 -12.23 -16.54 10.77
C LEU A 124 -12.21 -17.70 9.75
N LEU A 125 -12.35 -17.38 8.47
CA LEU A 125 -12.28 -18.35 7.37
C LEU A 125 -10.84 -18.59 6.90
N GLY A 126 -10.00 -17.57 6.96
CA GLY A 126 -8.61 -17.68 6.56
C GLY A 126 -7.88 -16.36 6.56
N ARG A 127 -6.56 -16.49 6.55
CA ARG A 127 -5.62 -15.36 6.41
C ARG A 127 -4.58 -15.74 5.36
N ASP A 128 -4.42 -14.89 4.38
CA ASP A 128 -3.40 -15.00 3.35
C ASP A 128 -2.40 -13.85 3.51
N GLU A 129 -1.13 -14.15 3.34
CA GLU A 129 -0.07 -13.17 3.52
C GLU A 129 0.95 -13.33 2.40
N ARG A 130 1.28 -12.23 1.71
CA ARG A 130 2.26 -12.21 0.64
C ARG A 130 3.28 -11.10 0.87
N THR A 131 4.54 -11.44 0.65
CA THR A 131 5.63 -10.48 0.65
C THR A 131 5.66 -9.67 -0.63
N MET A 132 6.39 -8.55 -0.64
CA MET A 132 6.61 -7.75 -1.85
C MET A 132 7.32 -8.55 -2.94
N ASP A 133 8.23 -9.46 -2.56
CA ASP A 133 9.01 -10.26 -3.51
C ASP A 133 8.14 -11.35 -4.16
N GLU A 134 7.23 -11.97 -3.41
CA GLU A 134 6.24 -12.91 -3.96
C GLU A 134 5.33 -12.22 -4.97
N VAL A 135 4.80 -11.02 -4.63
CA VAL A 135 3.96 -10.25 -5.55
C VAL A 135 4.73 -9.83 -6.81
N ARG A 136 5.97 -9.38 -6.67
CA ARG A 136 6.83 -9.05 -7.84
C ARG A 136 7.06 -10.26 -8.72
N SER A 137 7.31 -11.42 -8.10
CA SER A 137 7.54 -12.67 -8.83
C SER A 137 6.29 -13.11 -9.59
N GLU A 138 5.11 -13.01 -8.98
CA GLU A 138 3.84 -13.32 -9.63
C GLU A 138 3.56 -12.41 -10.83
N VAL A 139 3.80 -11.10 -10.68
CA VAL A 139 3.65 -10.13 -11.77
C VAL A 139 4.62 -10.44 -12.92
N ALA A 140 5.87 -10.78 -12.61
CA ALA A 140 6.88 -11.13 -13.60
C ALA A 140 6.51 -12.41 -14.38
N VAL A 141 5.97 -13.44 -13.70
CA VAL A 141 5.53 -14.70 -14.31
C VAL A 141 4.24 -14.52 -15.11
N SER A 142 3.31 -13.69 -14.63
CA SER A 142 2.03 -13.48 -15.30
C SER A 142 2.14 -12.71 -16.61
N GLY A 143 3.30 -12.12 -16.94
CA GLY A 143 3.47 -11.25 -18.09
C GLY A 143 2.51 -10.05 -18.08
N ALA A 144 1.81 -9.86 -16.98
CA ALA A 144 0.92 -8.74 -16.77
C ALA A 144 1.79 -7.48 -16.66
N SER A 145 2.08 -6.86 -17.81
CA SER A 145 2.43 -5.46 -17.83
C SER A 145 1.33 -4.75 -17.05
N VAL A 146 1.64 -4.39 -15.81
CA VAL A 146 0.81 -3.43 -15.06
C VAL A 146 0.96 -2.12 -15.81
N SER A 147 0.16 -1.97 -16.84
CA SER A 147 0.00 -0.70 -17.51
C SER A 147 -0.68 0.21 -16.49
N PRO A 148 -0.06 1.25 -15.98
CA PRO A 148 -0.69 2.17 -15.04
C PRO A 148 -1.89 2.91 -15.64
N ALA A 149 -2.23 2.61 -16.88
CA ALA A 149 -3.26 3.27 -17.66
C ALA A 149 -4.67 2.65 -17.53
N SER A 150 -4.88 1.56 -16.78
CA SER A 150 -6.15 0.83 -16.86
C SER A 150 -7.22 1.22 -15.85
N SER A 151 -7.00 2.21 -14.98
CA SER A 151 -8.00 2.63 -13.99
C SER A 151 -8.59 4.03 -14.19
N LEU A 152 -8.20 4.74 -15.22
CA LEU A 152 -8.74 6.06 -15.57
C LEU A 152 -9.22 6.05 -17.03
N ALA A 153 -10.35 5.39 -17.28
CA ALA A 153 -11.12 5.74 -18.46
C ALA A 153 -11.64 7.17 -18.24
N PRO A 154 -11.20 8.17 -19.02
CA PRO A 154 -11.70 9.54 -18.86
C PRO A 154 -13.18 9.57 -19.16
N ALA A 155 -13.94 10.30 -18.34
CA ALA A 155 -15.30 10.66 -18.68
C ALA A 155 -15.30 11.38 -20.02
N PRO A 156 -16.31 11.17 -20.90
CA PRO A 156 -16.30 11.63 -22.30
C PRO A 156 -16.26 13.16 -22.52
N ASP A 157 -16.31 13.97 -21.46
CA ASP A 157 -16.33 15.45 -21.54
C ASP A 157 -15.19 16.12 -20.76
N SER A 158 -14.11 15.40 -20.40
CA SER A 158 -12.95 16.02 -19.76
C SER A 158 -11.93 16.51 -20.80
N PRO A 159 -11.31 17.71 -20.60
CA PRO A 159 -10.20 18.16 -21.43
C PRO A 159 -9.11 17.10 -21.49
N GLU A 160 -8.44 16.95 -22.63
CA GLU A 160 -7.53 15.84 -22.88
C GLU A 160 -6.58 15.61 -21.70
N PRO A 161 -6.47 14.37 -21.18
CA PRO A 161 -5.67 14.06 -19.99
C PRO A 161 -4.20 14.51 -20.09
N ARG A 162 -3.69 14.69 -21.31
CA ARG A 162 -2.35 15.19 -21.61
C ARG A 162 -2.16 16.67 -21.26
N GLU A 163 -3.18 17.51 -21.46
CA GLU A 163 -3.09 18.93 -21.15
C GLU A 163 -3.16 19.15 -19.64
N ALA A 164 -4.09 18.49 -18.95
CA ALA A 164 -4.20 18.56 -17.50
C ALA A 164 -2.95 18.01 -16.79
N MET A 165 -2.38 16.91 -17.30
CA MET A 165 -1.12 16.36 -16.79
C MET A 165 0.05 17.31 -17.08
N GLY A 166 0.08 17.93 -18.24
CA GLY A 166 1.12 18.91 -18.60
C GLY A 166 1.07 20.17 -17.74
N GLU A 167 -0.10 20.63 -17.34
CA GLU A 167 -0.26 21.75 -16.41
C GLU A 167 0.15 21.38 -14.98
N TYR A 168 -0.24 20.18 -14.52
CA TYR A 168 0.16 19.67 -13.22
C TYR A 168 1.69 19.51 -13.10
N ILE A 169 2.33 18.90 -14.11
CA ILE A 169 3.79 18.72 -14.13
C ILE A 169 4.49 20.08 -14.12
N ARG A 170 4.05 21.04 -14.93
CA ARG A 170 4.63 22.40 -14.94
C ARG A 170 4.46 23.14 -13.61
N ALA A 171 3.30 23.01 -12.98
CA ALA A 171 3.06 23.60 -11.66
C ALA A 171 3.95 22.95 -10.59
N PHE A 172 4.11 21.62 -10.63
CA PHE A 172 4.97 20.87 -9.74
C PHE A 172 6.46 21.23 -9.93
N GLU A 173 6.93 21.31 -11.18
CA GLU A 173 8.30 21.72 -11.50
C GLU A 173 8.59 23.16 -11.05
N ALA A 174 7.64 24.09 -11.24
CA ALA A 174 7.78 25.47 -10.77
C ALA A 174 7.87 25.53 -9.24
N GLN A 175 7.02 24.80 -8.54
CA GLN A 175 7.06 24.71 -7.08
C GLN A 175 8.36 24.08 -6.59
N TRP A 176 8.84 23.03 -7.26
CA TRP A 176 10.08 22.35 -6.89
C TRP A 176 11.32 23.22 -7.09
N LEU A 177 11.33 24.10 -8.09
CA LEU A 177 12.42 25.08 -8.33
C LEU A 177 12.46 26.19 -7.27
N ASP A 178 11.30 26.53 -6.71
CA ASP A 178 11.17 27.53 -5.64
C ASP A 178 11.41 26.95 -4.24
N ASP A 179 11.34 25.61 -4.10
CA ASP A 179 11.63 24.93 -2.83
C ASP A 179 13.13 25.06 -2.49
N HIS A 180 13.39 25.73 -1.37
CA HIS A 180 14.73 25.93 -0.85
C HIS A 180 15.34 24.59 -0.43
N ILE A 181 16.23 24.05 -1.27
CA ILE A 181 16.93 22.79 -0.96
C ILE A 181 18.13 23.12 -0.07
N PRO A 182 18.10 22.80 1.24
CA PRO A 182 19.17 23.18 2.19
C PRO A 182 20.55 22.60 1.82
N ALA A 183 20.60 21.57 1.00
CA ALA A 183 21.83 20.90 0.59
C ALA A 183 22.65 21.64 -0.49
N LEU A 184 22.11 22.69 -1.10
CA LEU A 184 22.79 23.47 -2.15
C LEU A 184 23.39 24.78 -1.65
N HIS A 185 23.23 25.10 -0.38
CA HIS A 185 23.91 26.22 0.28
C HIS A 185 24.98 25.67 1.22
N GLY A 186 26.14 25.31 0.64
CA GLY A 186 27.38 25.07 1.38
C GLY A 186 28.00 26.42 1.83
#